data_9bad30924aca735caab7700869b13bbd
#
_entry.id   9bad30924aca735caab7700869b13bbd
#
_cell.length_a   1.000
_cell.length_b   1.000
_cell.length_c   1.000
_cell.angle_alpha   90.00
_cell.angle_beta   90.00
_cell.angle_gamma   90.00
#
_symmetry.space_group_name_H-M   'P 1'
#
loop_
_entity.id
_entity.type
_entity.pdbx_description
1 polymer ?
#
loop_
_entity_poly.entity_id
_entity_poly.type
_entity_poly.pdbx_seq_one_letter_code
_entity_poly.pdbx_strand_id
1 'polypeptide(L)'
;MIPFTFNDIEIGARLAEALVRQAAALRGMPITYGDLLTLARSLHPKDEVLGRAVTVGIGPKLLFVEAFCAQHGYPNLACLAVSKEILRPRLGYQGDWEAERRAVAAFDWSAADTQLAAYVNAMRARVPARFKPRKERPADVAWYAYFCSHRSACEKLNAEDKQEIINQMMAGLDPETALARVLAAKQEFGSLS
;
A
#
# COMPACT_ATOMS: atom_id res chain seq x y z
N MET A 1 -16.48 -0.11 -2.08
CA MET A 1 -15.00 -0.12 -2.01
C MET A 1 -14.44 0.74 -3.14
N ILE A 2 -13.54 1.69 -2.87
CA ILE A 2 -12.89 2.47 -3.91
C ILE A 2 -11.93 1.54 -4.67
N PRO A 3 -11.96 1.50 -6.01
CA PRO A 3 -11.09 0.63 -6.79
C PRO A 3 -9.61 1.01 -6.59
N PHE A 4 -8.70 0.07 -6.83
CA PHE A 4 -7.26 0.36 -6.78
C PHE A 4 -6.89 1.45 -7.78
N THR A 5 -6.04 2.37 -7.35
CA THR A 5 -5.40 3.36 -8.21
C THR A 5 -4.15 2.79 -8.88
N PHE A 6 -3.58 3.48 -9.87
CA PHE A 6 -2.29 3.09 -10.42
C PHE A 6 -1.22 2.97 -9.34
N ASN A 7 -1.15 3.90 -8.39
CA ASN A 7 -0.17 3.84 -7.30
C ASN A 7 -0.38 2.61 -6.40
N ASP A 8 -1.64 2.24 -6.11
CA ASP A 8 -1.91 1.05 -5.30
C ASP A 8 -1.41 -0.23 -5.99
N ILE A 9 -1.59 -0.31 -7.32
CA ILE A 9 -1.14 -1.45 -8.14
C ILE A 9 0.39 -1.48 -8.25
N GLU A 10 1.02 -0.37 -8.65
CA GLU A 10 2.46 -0.32 -8.88
C GLU A 10 3.24 -0.56 -7.59
N ILE A 11 2.92 0.18 -6.53
CA ILE A 11 3.59 0.02 -5.24
C ILE A 11 3.24 -1.34 -4.64
N GLY A 12 1.96 -1.76 -4.70
CA GLY A 12 1.53 -3.06 -4.21
C GLY A 12 2.28 -4.23 -4.86
N ALA A 13 2.55 -4.15 -6.16
CA ALA A 13 3.37 -5.13 -6.87
C ALA A 13 4.80 -5.18 -6.31
N ARG A 14 5.45 -4.01 -6.09
CA ARG A 14 6.79 -3.95 -5.49
C ARG A 14 6.83 -4.46 -4.06
N LEU A 15 5.77 -4.22 -3.29
CA LEU A 15 5.63 -4.78 -1.94
C LEU A 15 5.45 -6.30 -1.98
N ALA A 16 4.67 -6.84 -2.94
CA ALA A 16 4.52 -8.29 -3.12
C ALA A 16 5.87 -8.95 -3.43
N GLU A 17 6.66 -8.42 -4.36
CA GLU A 17 8.01 -8.90 -4.67
C GLU A 17 8.92 -8.88 -3.42
N ALA A 18 8.89 -7.80 -2.64
CA ALA A 18 9.65 -7.68 -1.40
C ALA A 18 9.21 -8.70 -0.34
N LEU A 19 7.90 -8.92 -0.20
CA LEU A 19 7.34 -9.88 0.75
C LEU A 19 7.63 -11.34 0.34
N VAL A 20 7.64 -11.66 -0.96
CA VAL A 20 8.11 -12.97 -1.45
C VAL A 20 9.56 -13.21 -1.04
N ARG A 21 10.44 -12.22 -1.20
CA ARG A 21 11.84 -12.33 -0.76
C ARG A 21 11.95 -12.46 0.75
N GLN A 22 11.16 -11.70 1.51
CA GLN A 22 11.09 -11.81 2.97
C GLN A 22 10.66 -13.21 3.41
N ALA A 23 9.62 -13.76 2.79
CA ALA A 23 9.11 -15.09 3.08
C ALA A 23 10.17 -16.18 2.81
N ALA A 24 10.86 -16.10 1.67
CA ALA A 24 11.90 -17.06 1.28
C ALA A 24 13.16 -16.95 2.16
N ALA A 25 13.65 -15.71 2.40
CA ALA A 25 14.91 -15.51 3.13
C ALA A 25 14.78 -15.72 4.64
N LEU A 26 13.69 -15.27 5.24
CA LEU A 26 13.48 -15.21 6.69
C LEU A 26 12.31 -16.08 7.19
N ARG A 27 11.89 -17.07 6.39
CA ARG A 27 10.92 -18.10 6.75
C ARG A 27 9.67 -17.53 7.46
N GLY A 28 9.05 -16.52 6.86
CA GLY A 28 7.81 -15.93 7.39
C GLY A 28 8.01 -15.01 8.61
N MET A 29 9.21 -14.51 8.86
CA MET A 29 9.43 -13.47 9.86
C MET A 29 8.73 -12.18 9.46
N PRO A 30 8.02 -11.50 10.39
CA PRO A 30 7.37 -10.23 10.08
C PRO A 30 8.38 -9.13 9.75
N ILE A 31 7.92 -8.16 8.98
CA ILE A 31 8.67 -6.96 8.60
C ILE A 31 7.82 -5.73 8.87
N THR A 32 8.40 -4.66 9.44
CA THR A 32 7.63 -3.43 9.67
C THR A 32 7.30 -2.72 8.35
N TYR A 33 6.24 -1.90 8.32
CA TYR A 33 5.86 -1.14 7.13
C TYR A 33 7.01 -0.28 6.60
N GLY A 34 7.78 0.36 7.47
CA GLY A 34 8.94 1.17 7.10
C GLY A 34 10.06 0.33 6.50
N ASP A 35 10.40 -0.80 7.12
CA ASP A 35 11.44 -1.71 6.63
C ASP A 35 11.01 -2.38 5.32
N LEU A 36 9.72 -2.70 5.14
CA LEU A 36 9.18 -3.22 3.90
C LEU A 36 9.33 -2.23 2.74
N LEU A 37 9.01 -0.94 2.97
CA LEU A 37 9.25 0.10 1.97
C LEU A 37 10.74 0.26 1.67
N THR A 38 11.60 0.17 2.67
CA THR A 38 13.05 0.23 2.50
C THR A 38 13.56 -0.94 1.68
N LEU A 39 13.10 -2.16 1.98
CA LEU A 39 13.44 -3.36 1.20
C LEU A 39 12.96 -3.23 -0.25
N ALA A 40 11.71 -2.83 -0.47
CA ALA A 40 11.18 -2.64 -1.83
C ALA A 40 11.99 -1.61 -2.62
N ARG A 41 12.37 -0.47 -2.02
CA ARG A 41 13.22 0.54 -2.65
C ARG A 41 14.62 0.02 -2.98
N SER A 42 15.19 -0.82 -2.14
CA SER A 42 16.49 -1.44 -2.42
C SER A 42 16.46 -2.36 -3.64
N LEU A 43 15.32 -3.01 -3.88
CA LEU A 43 15.09 -3.85 -5.06
C LEU A 43 14.80 -3.02 -6.32
N HIS A 44 14.22 -1.84 -6.16
CA HIS A 44 13.78 -0.96 -7.25
C HIS A 44 14.26 0.49 -7.06
N PRO A 45 15.58 0.76 -7.05
CA PRO A 45 16.13 2.05 -6.66
C PRO A 45 15.80 3.21 -7.61
N LYS A 46 15.32 2.91 -8.80
CA LYS A 46 14.94 3.92 -9.82
C LYS A 46 13.42 4.10 -9.95
N ASP A 47 12.63 3.43 -9.11
CA ASP A 47 11.17 3.54 -9.14
C ASP A 47 10.73 4.81 -8.39
N GLU A 48 10.42 5.88 -9.14
CA GLU A 48 10.04 7.17 -8.58
C GLU A 48 8.69 7.10 -7.82
N VAL A 49 7.76 6.25 -8.26
CA VAL A 49 6.46 6.09 -7.61
C VAL A 49 6.65 5.46 -6.22
N LEU A 50 7.46 4.41 -6.16
CA LEU A 50 7.84 3.77 -4.90
C LEU A 50 8.69 4.71 -4.02
N GLY A 51 9.53 5.54 -4.63
CA GLY A 51 10.35 6.54 -3.92
C GLY A 51 9.52 7.52 -3.08
N ARG A 52 8.33 7.90 -3.56
CA ARG A 52 7.40 8.80 -2.85
C ARG A 52 6.44 8.10 -1.88
N ALA A 53 6.43 6.76 -1.84
CA ALA A 53 5.54 6.01 -0.95
C ALA A 53 5.86 6.30 0.52
N VAL A 54 4.84 6.43 1.35
CA VAL A 54 4.94 6.67 2.79
C VAL A 54 4.17 5.60 3.57
N THR A 55 4.53 5.38 4.83
CA THR A 55 3.96 4.30 5.65
C THR A 55 2.45 4.45 5.86
N VAL A 56 1.94 5.67 6.04
CA VAL A 56 0.51 5.94 6.21
C VAL A 56 -0.33 5.49 5.00
N GLY A 57 0.27 5.49 3.80
CA GLY A 57 -0.39 5.06 2.57
C GLY A 57 -0.28 3.57 2.28
N ILE A 58 0.34 2.75 3.13
CA ILE A 58 0.66 1.36 2.80
C ILE A 58 -0.58 0.46 2.73
N GLY A 59 -1.62 0.78 3.48
CA GLY A 59 -2.82 -0.05 3.61
C GLY A 59 -3.43 -0.50 2.27
N PRO A 60 -3.85 0.42 1.37
CA PRO A 60 -4.40 0.04 0.06
C PRO A 60 -3.45 -0.81 -0.79
N LYS A 61 -2.14 -0.64 -0.65
CA LYS A 61 -1.10 -1.41 -1.34
C LYS A 61 -1.02 -2.84 -0.79
N LEU A 62 -1.15 -3.02 0.53
CA LEU A 62 -1.24 -4.35 1.15
C LEU A 62 -2.56 -5.04 0.83
N LEU A 63 -3.67 -4.32 0.73
CA LEU A 63 -4.94 -4.87 0.23
C LEU A 63 -4.83 -5.38 -1.21
N PHE A 64 -4.02 -4.74 -2.06
CA PHE A 64 -3.70 -5.26 -3.39
C PHE A 64 -2.94 -6.60 -3.31
N VAL A 65 -1.97 -6.71 -2.39
CA VAL A 65 -1.24 -7.98 -2.16
C VAL A 65 -2.18 -9.08 -1.65
N GLU A 66 -3.06 -8.76 -0.68
CA GLU A 66 -4.08 -9.70 -0.20
C GLU A 66 -4.99 -10.20 -1.34
N ALA A 67 -5.46 -9.28 -2.19
CA ALA A 67 -6.31 -9.62 -3.33
C ALA A 67 -5.58 -10.49 -4.36
N PHE A 68 -4.30 -10.23 -4.62
CA PHE A 68 -3.44 -11.09 -5.46
C PHE A 68 -3.35 -12.50 -4.88
N CYS A 69 -3.02 -12.64 -3.61
CA CYS A 69 -2.91 -13.94 -2.95
C CYS A 69 -4.24 -14.69 -2.98
N ALA A 70 -5.33 -14.02 -2.64
CA ALA A 70 -6.66 -14.63 -2.63
C ALA A 70 -7.09 -15.13 -4.02
N GLN A 71 -6.82 -14.36 -5.09
CA GLN A 71 -7.17 -14.75 -6.45
C GLN A 71 -6.44 -16.00 -6.92
N HIS A 72 -5.21 -16.23 -6.44
CA HIS A 72 -4.38 -17.36 -6.86
C HIS A 72 -4.37 -18.52 -5.85
N GLY A 73 -5.15 -18.42 -4.77
CA GLY A 73 -5.17 -19.44 -3.71
C GLY A 73 -3.86 -19.51 -2.94
N TYR A 74 -3.11 -18.43 -2.89
CA TYR A 74 -1.85 -18.31 -2.16
C TYR A 74 -2.09 -17.96 -0.68
N PRO A 75 -1.20 -18.36 0.23
CA PRO A 75 -1.20 -17.83 1.58
C PRO A 75 -1.06 -16.29 1.56
N ASN A 76 -1.70 -15.61 2.51
CA ASN A 76 -1.72 -14.15 2.54
C ASN A 76 -0.34 -13.55 2.88
N LEU A 77 0.42 -13.14 1.86
CA LEU A 77 1.72 -12.48 2.04
C LEU A 77 1.66 -11.21 2.89
N ALA A 78 0.56 -10.47 2.81
CA ALA A 78 0.42 -9.21 3.54
C ALA A 78 0.41 -9.41 5.07
N CYS A 79 0.18 -10.65 5.56
CA CYS A 79 0.27 -10.97 6.99
C CYS A 79 1.67 -10.77 7.58
N LEU A 80 2.72 -10.74 6.73
CA LEU A 80 4.09 -10.48 7.19
C LEU A 80 4.35 -8.99 7.45
N ALA A 81 3.59 -8.09 6.81
CA ALA A 81 3.74 -6.65 7.01
C ALA A 81 3.05 -6.21 8.30
N VAL A 82 3.79 -5.57 9.21
CA VAL A 82 3.29 -5.22 10.54
C VAL A 82 3.51 -3.74 10.87
N SER A 83 2.64 -3.20 11.73
CA SER A 83 2.88 -1.91 12.36
C SER A 83 4.06 -2.00 13.33
N LYS A 84 4.91 -0.97 13.35
CA LYS A 84 6.04 -0.86 14.27
C LYS A 84 5.58 -0.80 15.73
N GLU A 85 4.43 -0.19 15.99
CA GLU A 85 3.91 0.07 17.32
C GLU A 85 3.29 -1.17 17.97
N ILE A 86 2.48 -1.92 17.22
CA ILE A 86 1.76 -3.09 17.76
C ILE A 86 2.37 -4.43 17.35
N LEU A 87 3.33 -4.42 16.41
CA LEU A 87 3.98 -5.61 15.83
C LEU A 87 2.97 -6.65 15.31
N ARG A 88 1.86 -6.19 14.76
CA ARG A 88 0.79 -6.98 14.14
C ARG A 88 0.37 -6.36 12.81
N PRO A 89 -0.28 -7.11 11.90
CA PRO A 89 -0.60 -6.64 10.55
C PRO A 89 -1.44 -5.36 10.54
N ARG A 90 -2.60 -5.35 11.18
CA ARG A 90 -3.49 -4.18 11.25
C ARG A 90 -4.42 -4.29 12.45
N LEU A 91 -5.01 -3.17 12.85
CA LEU A 91 -6.09 -3.19 13.82
C LEU A 91 -7.28 -3.99 13.27
N GLY A 92 -7.85 -4.88 14.09
CA GLY A 92 -8.98 -5.71 13.65
C GLY A 92 -8.63 -6.88 12.73
N TYR A 93 -7.36 -7.27 12.59
CA TYR A 93 -6.99 -8.49 11.89
C TYR A 93 -7.68 -9.71 12.52
N GLN A 94 -8.48 -10.43 11.71
CA GLN A 94 -9.40 -11.49 12.17
C GLN A 94 -8.82 -12.90 12.06
N GLY A 95 -7.66 -13.07 11.39
CA GLY A 95 -7.07 -14.38 11.12
C GLY A 95 -6.24 -14.94 12.27
N ASP A 96 -5.95 -16.25 12.24
CA ASP A 96 -4.86 -16.85 13.02
C ASP A 96 -3.52 -16.45 12.38
N TRP A 97 -2.97 -15.33 12.84
CA TRP A 97 -1.75 -14.76 12.28
C TRP A 97 -0.56 -15.72 12.30
N GLU A 98 -0.42 -16.51 13.36
CA GLU A 98 0.68 -17.49 13.46
C GLU A 98 0.50 -18.65 12.46
N ALA A 99 -0.73 -19.11 12.25
CA ALA A 99 -1.02 -20.12 11.24
C ALA A 99 -0.77 -19.58 9.82
N GLU A 100 -1.18 -18.34 9.52
CA GLU A 100 -0.93 -17.71 8.24
C GLU A 100 0.57 -17.50 7.96
N ARG A 101 1.33 -17.03 8.94
CA ARG A 101 2.79 -16.90 8.82
C ARG A 101 3.46 -18.25 8.54
N ARG A 102 3.04 -19.32 9.22
CA ARG A 102 3.56 -20.67 8.94
C ARG A 102 3.21 -21.13 7.52
N ALA A 103 1.99 -20.85 7.06
CA ALA A 103 1.58 -21.15 5.69
C ALA A 103 2.42 -20.40 4.66
N VAL A 104 2.67 -19.10 4.87
CA VAL A 104 3.55 -18.29 4.02
C VAL A 104 4.97 -18.84 4.00
N ALA A 105 5.51 -19.24 5.16
CA ALA A 105 6.86 -19.77 5.30
C ALA A 105 7.06 -21.14 4.62
N ALA A 106 6.00 -21.94 4.53
CA ALA A 106 6.03 -23.28 3.95
C ALA A 106 5.69 -23.29 2.44
N PHE A 107 5.19 -22.17 1.89
CA PHE A 107 4.71 -22.11 0.52
C PHE A 107 5.86 -21.95 -0.49
N ASP A 108 5.75 -22.61 -1.65
CA ASP A 108 6.67 -22.43 -2.77
C ASP A 108 6.29 -21.18 -3.60
N TRP A 109 7.06 -20.13 -3.45
CA TRP A 109 6.87 -18.84 -4.13
C TRP A 109 7.49 -18.76 -5.52
N SER A 110 8.03 -19.85 -6.08
CA SER A 110 8.79 -19.85 -7.35
C SER A 110 7.96 -19.35 -8.55
N ALA A 111 6.65 -19.56 -8.56
CA ALA A 111 5.75 -19.12 -9.61
C ALA A 111 5.18 -17.70 -9.39
N ALA A 112 5.42 -17.09 -8.23
CA ALA A 112 4.75 -15.85 -7.82
C ALA A 112 5.03 -14.68 -8.75
N ASP A 113 6.27 -14.50 -9.22
CA ASP A 113 6.65 -13.37 -10.07
C ASP A 113 5.89 -13.36 -11.40
N THR A 114 5.75 -14.52 -12.05
CA THR A 114 5.01 -14.65 -13.32
C THR A 114 3.53 -14.36 -13.11
N GLN A 115 2.94 -14.90 -12.06
CA GLN A 115 1.52 -14.69 -11.74
C GLN A 115 1.24 -13.23 -11.33
N LEU A 116 2.16 -12.62 -10.57
CA LEU A 116 2.06 -11.21 -10.18
C LEU A 116 2.09 -10.29 -11.40
N ALA A 117 2.99 -10.52 -12.36
CA ALA A 117 3.07 -9.72 -13.57
C ALA A 117 1.76 -9.78 -14.39
N ALA A 118 1.18 -10.97 -14.53
CA ALA A 118 -0.12 -11.15 -15.19
C ALA A 118 -1.25 -10.44 -14.43
N TYR A 119 -1.27 -10.56 -13.11
CA TYR A 119 -2.26 -9.91 -12.24
C TYR A 119 -2.18 -8.38 -12.33
N VAL A 120 -0.98 -7.82 -12.25
CA VAL A 120 -0.73 -6.37 -12.39
C VAL A 120 -1.30 -5.84 -13.70
N ASN A 121 -1.02 -6.51 -14.82
CA ASN A 121 -1.54 -6.11 -16.13
C ASN A 121 -3.09 -6.14 -16.18
N ALA A 122 -3.69 -7.19 -15.62
CA ALA A 122 -5.14 -7.29 -15.54
C ALA A 122 -5.75 -6.17 -14.67
N MET A 123 -5.12 -5.84 -13.55
CA MET A 123 -5.60 -4.79 -12.64
C MET A 123 -5.41 -3.39 -13.20
N ARG A 124 -4.31 -3.11 -13.94
CA ARG A 124 -4.13 -1.85 -14.67
C ARG A 124 -5.27 -1.59 -15.66
N ALA A 125 -5.73 -2.61 -16.38
CA ALA A 125 -6.85 -2.49 -17.30
C ALA A 125 -8.19 -2.19 -16.61
N ARG A 126 -8.32 -2.44 -15.32
CA ARG A 126 -9.52 -2.17 -14.51
C ARG A 126 -9.50 -0.80 -13.82
N VAL A 127 -8.40 -0.06 -13.89
CA VAL A 127 -8.34 1.29 -13.30
C VAL A 127 -9.36 2.18 -14.01
N PRO A 128 -10.27 2.84 -13.27
CA PRO A 128 -11.29 3.66 -13.89
C PRO A 128 -10.70 4.79 -14.75
N ALA A 129 -11.22 4.97 -15.96
CA ALA A 129 -10.76 6.01 -16.89
C ALA A 129 -10.87 7.46 -16.33
N ARG A 130 -11.72 7.66 -15.31
CA ARG A 130 -11.82 8.93 -14.57
C ARG A 130 -10.60 9.25 -13.72
N PHE A 131 -9.80 8.24 -13.35
CA PHE A 131 -8.55 8.43 -12.59
C PHE A 131 -7.45 8.87 -13.56
N LYS A 132 -7.46 10.14 -13.91
CA LYS A 132 -6.44 10.72 -14.79
C LYS A 132 -5.22 11.11 -13.99
N PRO A 133 -4.04 10.48 -14.25
CA PRO A 133 -2.80 10.84 -13.56
C PRO A 133 -2.49 12.34 -13.71
N ARG A 134 -1.97 12.94 -12.65
CA ARG A 134 -1.56 14.35 -12.60
C ARG A 134 -0.08 14.45 -12.25
N LYS A 135 0.55 15.54 -12.66
CA LYS A 135 1.88 15.88 -12.16
C LYS A 135 1.78 16.38 -10.72
N GLU A 136 2.90 16.31 -9.99
CA GLU A 136 2.97 16.67 -8.58
C GLU A 136 2.53 18.12 -8.32
N ARG A 137 3.08 19.09 -9.06
CA ARG A 137 2.75 20.51 -8.87
C ARG A 137 1.25 20.83 -9.03
N PRO A 138 0.53 20.37 -10.08
CA PRO A 138 -0.92 20.54 -10.14
C PRO A 138 -1.67 19.85 -8.99
N ALA A 139 -1.20 18.71 -8.52
CA ALA A 139 -1.80 18.04 -7.37
C ALA A 139 -1.61 18.86 -6.09
N ASP A 140 -0.40 19.35 -5.83
CA ASP A 140 -0.10 20.18 -4.66
C ASP A 140 -0.90 21.51 -4.66
N VAL A 141 -1.03 22.18 -5.81
CA VAL A 141 -1.85 23.39 -5.94
C VAL A 141 -3.33 23.09 -5.66
N ALA A 142 -3.86 22.01 -6.21
CA ALA A 142 -5.26 21.63 -5.97
C ALA A 142 -5.50 21.22 -4.51
N TRP A 143 -4.54 20.54 -3.89
CA TRP A 143 -4.57 20.23 -2.46
C TRP A 143 -4.56 21.50 -1.61
N TYR A 144 -3.67 22.45 -1.91
CA TYR A 144 -3.61 23.70 -1.17
C TYR A 144 -4.91 24.48 -1.23
N ALA A 145 -5.55 24.57 -2.41
CA ALA A 145 -6.85 25.22 -2.57
C ALA A 145 -7.94 24.54 -1.71
N TYR A 146 -7.97 23.21 -1.70
CA TYR A 146 -8.89 22.44 -0.85
C TYR A 146 -8.62 22.66 0.64
N PHE A 147 -7.36 22.58 1.06
CA PHE A 147 -6.93 22.80 2.44
C PHE A 147 -7.37 24.19 2.97
N CYS A 148 -7.23 25.25 2.17
CA CYS A 148 -7.64 26.58 2.57
C CYS A 148 -9.13 26.70 2.90
N SER A 149 -9.97 25.91 2.22
CA SER A 149 -11.41 25.88 2.41
C SER A 149 -11.89 24.88 3.47
N HIS A 150 -11.03 23.91 3.90
CA HIS A 150 -11.39 22.81 4.77
C HIS A 150 -10.40 22.63 5.94
N ARG A 151 -9.90 23.73 6.49
CA ARG A 151 -8.85 23.73 7.53
C ARG A 151 -9.17 22.84 8.73
N SER A 152 -10.39 22.87 9.24
CA SER A 152 -10.81 22.05 10.39
C SER A 152 -10.70 20.55 10.14
N ALA A 153 -11.01 20.10 8.93
CA ALA A 153 -10.85 18.68 8.56
C ALA A 153 -9.38 18.25 8.42
N CYS A 154 -8.48 19.21 8.30
CA CYS A 154 -7.06 19.00 8.03
C CYS A 154 -6.14 19.25 9.24
N GLU A 155 -6.70 19.66 10.40
CA GLU A 155 -5.90 20.06 11.58
C GLU A 155 -4.92 18.99 12.10
N LYS A 156 -5.31 17.71 11.97
CA LYS A 156 -4.54 16.58 12.49
C LYS A 156 -3.63 15.92 11.47
N LEU A 157 -3.45 16.55 10.31
CA LEU A 157 -2.59 16.00 9.26
C LEU A 157 -1.13 16.37 9.53
N ASN A 158 -0.25 15.38 9.42
CA ASN A 158 1.19 15.56 9.43
C ASN A 158 1.78 15.61 8.00
N ALA A 159 3.11 15.69 7.90
CA ALA A 159 3.79 15.79 6.61
C ALA A 159 3.63 14.52 5.75
N GLU A 160 3.65 13.33 6.35
CA GLU A 160 3.44 12.06 5.63
C GLU A 160 2.00 11.94 5.12
N ASP A 161 1.01 12.35 5.91
CA ASP A 161 -0.39 12.40 5.51
C ASP A 161 -0.57 13.27 4.27
N LYS A 162 0.02 14.49 4.29
CA LYS A 162 0.01 15.39 3.14
C LYS A 162 0.67 14.75 1.92
N GLN A 163 1.82 14.11 2.09
CA GLN A 163 2.52 13.44 0.99
C GLN A 163 1.65 12.34 0.36
N GLU A 164 0.99 11.52 1.19
CA GLU A 164 0.12 10.46 0.65
C GLU A 164 -1.12 11.06 -0.04
N ILE A 165 -1.72 12.12 0.50
CA ILE A 165 -2.83 12.81 -0.17
C ILE A 165 -2.40 13.27 -1.58
N ILE A 166 -1.23 13.90 -1.70
CA ILE A 166 -0.69 14.34 -2.99
C ILE A 166 -0.44 13.14 -3.91
N ASN A 167 0.13 12.04 -3.40
CA ASN A 167 0.32 10.81 -4.16
C ASN A 167 -1.01 10.25 -4.71
N GLN A 168 -2.07 10.25 -3.91
CA GLN A 168 -3.40 9.82 -4.31
C GLN A 168 -4.00 10.75 -5.38
N MET A 169 -3.80 12.06 -5.24
CA MET A 169 -4.24 13.05 -6.23
C MET A 169 -3.45 12.93 -7.55
N MET A 170 -2.15 12.64 -7.48
CA MET A 170 -1.34 12.33 -8.67
C MET A 170 -1.84 11.06 -9.38
N ALA A 171 -2.38 10.10 -8.63
CA ALA A 171 -3.03 8.91 -9.19
C ALA A 171 -4.44 9.17 -9.75
N GLY A 172 -4.93 10.42 -9.70
CA GLY A 172 -6.17 10.86 -10.33
C GLY A 172 -7.37 11.03 -9.41
N LEU A 173 -7.21 10.90 -8.10
CA LEU A 173 -8.28 11.16 -7.14
C LEU A 173 -8.49 12.67 -6.95
N ASP A 174 -9.70 13.05 -6.57
CA ASP A 174 -9.99 14.39 -6.08
C ASP A 174 -9.50 14.56 -4.62
N PRO A 175 -9.34 15.82 -4.14
CA PRO A 175 -8.79 16.08 -2.81
C PRO A 175 -9.62 15.49 -1.67
N GLU A 176 -10.95 15.51 -1.76
CA GLU A 176 -11.86 14.98 -0.73
C GLU A 176 -11.72 13.46 -0.61
N THR A 177 -11.76 12.75 -1.73
CA THR A 177 -11.56 11.30 -1.78
C THR A 177 -10.17 10.91 -1.29
N ALA A 178 -9.13 11.65 -1.68
CA ALA A 178 -7.76 11.40 -1.25
C ALA A 178 -7.61 11.56 0.27
N LEU A 179 -8.16 12.63 0.85
CA LEU A 179 -8.18 12.86 2.29
C LEU A 179 -8.91 11.74 3.03
N ALA A 180 -10.13 11.38 2.58
CA ALA A 180 -10.91 10.33 3.19
C ALA A 180 -10.17 8.98 3.22
N ARG A 181 -9.46 8.63 2.14
CA ARG A 181 -8.64 7.40 2.07
C ARG A 181 -7.47 7.42 3.05
N VAL A 182 -6.78 8.55 3.18
CA VAL A 182 -5.66 8.68 4.12
C VAL A 182 -6.15 8.55 5.56
N LEU A 183 -7.26 9.21 5.91
CA LEU A 183 -7.84 9.11 7.24
C LEU A 183 -8.32 7.68 7.56
N ALA A 184 -8.93 6.98 6.60
CA ALA A 184 -9.33 5.58 6.76
C ALA A 184 -8.11 4.67 6.95
N ALA A 185 -7.05 4.86 6.17
CA ALA A 185 -5.81 4.09 6.31
C ALA A 185 -5.15 4.31 7.67
N LYS A 186 -5.17 5.53 8.20
CA LYS A 186 -4.68 5.82 9.58
C LYS A 186 -5.46 5.08 10.63
N GLN A 187 -6.77 4.97 10.49
CA GLN A 187 -7.62 4.23 11.44
C GLN A 187 -7.38 2.73 11.39
N GLU A 188 -7.13 2.16 10.21
CA GLU A 188 -6.97 0.72 10.04
C GLU A 188 -5.52 0.23 10.23
N PHE A 189 -4.54 0.99 9.75
CA PHE A 189 -3.12 0.60 9.70
C PHE A 189 -2.21 1.49 10.53
N GLY A 190 -2.70 2.62 11.01
CA GLY A 190 -1.92 3.60 11.75
C GLY A 190 -1.81 3.30 13.23
N SER A 191 -0.89 4.00 13.85
CA SER A 191 -0.78 4.09 15.30
C SER A 191 -1.94 4.88 15.87
N LEU A 192 -2.46 4.41 16.98
CA LEU A 192 -3.24 5.24 17.90
C LEU A 192 -2.27 6.22 18.57
N SER A 193 -2.03 7.36 17.96
CA SER A 193 -1.38 8.50 18.63
C SER A 193 -2.39 9.60 18.90
#